data_b105d711cbd626971245e2e466b31891
#
_entry.id   b105d711cbd626971245e2e466b31891
#
_cell.length_a   1.000
_cell.length_b   1.000
_cell.length_c   1.000
_cell.angle_alpha   90.00
_cell.angle_beta   90.00
_cell.angle_gamma   90.00
#
_symmetry.space_group_name_H-M   'P 1'
#
loop_
_entity.id
_entity.type
_entity.pdbx_description
1 polymer ?
#
loop_
_entity_poly.entity_id
_entity_poly.type
_entity_poly.pdbx_seq_one_letter_code
_entity_poly.pdbx_strand_id
1 'polypeptide(L)'
;RDVLGSRGLGDVYKRQGTFRVHGDVVEVIPANEADMAVRIEFFGDEIDRITKVDVLTGEIKSELSHVAIFPASHYVVGKEDLERAVKGIEEELEEQIKYFKSEGKLLEAQRISERTNFDIEMMRETGFCSGIENYSRHLTGSAAGQPPRTLLDYFPDDFIMMIDESHKTVPQVGGMYHGDQSRKRTLVDYGFRLPSALDNRPLSFDEFEQKIDQVLFVSATPGPYEAEHELLRAEQVIRPTGLLDPEVEVRPVEGQIDDLISDCLLYTSPSPRDPKTSR
;
A
#
# COMPACT_ATOMS: atom_id res chain seq x y z
N ARG A 1 9.34 0.00 -22.66
CA ARG A 1 8.94 0.62 -23.95
C ARG A 1 7.46 0.87 -23.92
N ASP A 2 7.02 1.95 -23.32
CA ASP A 2 5.68 2.39 -23.61
C ASP A 2 5.68 3.88 -23.89
N VAL A 3 5.38 4.06 -25.12
CA VAL A 3 4.95 5.27 -25.78
C VAL A 3 3.73 5.79 -25.04
N LEU A 4 3.92 6.65 -24.09
CA LEU A 4 2.89 7.58 -23.70
C LEU A 4 2.80 8.63 -24.80
N GLY A 5 1.87 8.36 -25.72
CA GLY A 5 1.47 9.30 -26.74
C GLY A 5 1.14 10.64 -26.11
N SER A 6 1.77 11.65 -26.63
CA SER A 6 1.45 13.08 -26.66
C SER A 6 0.23 13.53 -25.86
N ARG A 7 0.37 13.63 -24.55
CA ARG A 7 -0.40 14.55 -23.72
C ARG A 7 0.58 15.55 -23.14
N GLY A 8 0.29 16.84 -23.34
CA GLY A 8 1.06 18.04 -23.05
C GLY A 8 2.32 17.86 -22.18
N LEU A 9 3.43 18.26 -22.72
CA LEU A 9 4.80 18.16 -22.16
C LEU A 9 4.99 18.77 -20.74
N GLY A 10 3.97 19.38 -20.15
CA GLY A 10 4.06 20.02 -18.84
C GLY A 10 3.63 19.15 -17.65
N ASP A 11 2.72 18.22 -17.83
CA ASP A 11 2.09 17.50 -16.70
C ASP A 11 2.73 16.14 -16.38
N VAL A 12 3.39 15.50 -17.33
CA VAL A 12 4.08 14.22 -17.13
C VAL A 12 5.36 14.39 -16.28
N TYR A 13 5.88 15.60 -16.23
CA TYR A 13 7.15 15.96 -15.61
C TYR A 13 7.15 16.04 -14.08
N LYS A 14 6.00 15.98 -13.44
CA LYS A 14 5.88 16.25 -12.00
C LYS A 14 5.48 15.04 -11.17
N ARG A 15 5.50 13.83 -11.73
CA ARG A 15 5.09 12.64 -10.99
C ARG A 15 6.28 11.80 -10.57
N GLN A 16 6.35 11.50 -9.28
CA GLN A 16 7.27 10.51 -8.73
C GLN A 16 7.16 9.17 -9.47
N GLY A 17 8.28 8.47 -9.63
CA GLY A 17 8.33 7.19 -10.31
C GLY A 17 8.18 7.26 -11.83
N THR A 18 8.37 8.44 -12.44
CA THR A 18 8.37 8.61 -13.89
C THR A 18 9.77 8.84 -14.43
N PHE A 19 9.96 8.57 -15.72
CA PHE A 19 11.19 8.89 -16.41
C PHE A 19 10.91 9.43 -17.81
N ARG A 20 11.85 10.17 -18.36
CA ARG A 20 11.84 10.58 -19.77
C ARG A 20 13.19 10.30 -20.40
N VAL A 21 13.17 10.13 -21.71
CA VAL A 21 14.38 9.97 -22.53
C VAL A 21 14.36 11.05 -23.61
N HIS A 22 15.46 11.77 -23.74
CA HIS A 22 15.64 12.77 -24.77
C HIS A 22 17.08 12.68 -25.34
N GLY A 23 17.22 12.10 -26.53
CA GLY A 23 18.53 11.79 -27.10
C GLY A 23 19.32 10.84 -26.19
N ASP A 24 20.54 11.22 -25.85
CA ASP A 24 21.43 10.46 -24.98
C ASP A 24 21.26 10.78 -23.49
N VAL A 25 20.16 11.41 -23.12
CA VAL A 25 19.86 11.79 -21.73
C VAL A 25 18.62 11.07 -21.23
N VAL A 26 18.76 10.43 -20.09
CA VAL A 26 17.65 9.84 -19.31
C VAL A 26 17.48 10.63 -18.03
N GLU A 27 16.26 11.14 -17.80
CA GLU A 27 15.90 11.75 -16.52
C GLU A 27 14.87 10.92 -15.81
N VAL A 28 15.11 10.64 -14.53
CA VAL A 28 14.25 9.86 -13.68
C VAL A 28 13.87 10.70 -12.46
N ILE A 29 12.56 10.76 -12.14
CA ILE A 29 12.09 11.30 -10.86
C ILE A 29 11.89 10.11 -9.93
N PRO A 30 12.80 9.86 -8.96
CA PRO A 30 12.69 8.73 -8.06
C PRO A 30 11.41 8.78 -7.22
N ALA A 31 10.91 7.61 -6.80
CA ALA A 31 9.67 7.52 -6.03
C ALA A 31 9.74 8.23 -4.66
N ASN A 32 10.93 8.42 -4.12
CA ASN A 32 11.19 9.09 -2.84
C ASN A 32 11.52 10.59 -2.96
N GLU A 33 11.51 11.14 -4.17
CA GLU A 33 11.83 12.56 -4.42
C GLU A 33 10.64 13.26 -5.07
N ALA A 34 10.30 14.46 -4.60
CA ALA A 34 9.20 15.24 -5.16
C ALA A 34 9.68 16.30 -6.17
N ASP A 35 10.79 16.98 -5.84
CA ASP A 35 11.25 18.18 -6.54
C ASP A 35 12.58 17.95 -7.27
N MET A 36 13.16 16.77 -7.15
CA MET A 36 14.47 16.45 -7.71
C MET A 36 14.37 15.29 -8.68
N ALA A 37 15.10 15.41 -9.80
CA ALA A 37 15.31 14.35 -10.76
C ALA A 37 16.79 13.93 -10.82
N VAL A 38 17.01 12.70 -11.19
CA VAL A 38 18.33 12.16 -11.56
C VAL A 38 18.44 12.23 -13.06
N ARG A 39 19.43 13.00 -13.57
CA ARG A 39 19.77 13.06 -14.98
C ARG A 39 21.00 12.22 -15.24
N ILE A 40 20.88 11.30 -16.18
CA ILE A 40 21.93 10.38 -16.61
C ILE A 40 22.23 10.71 -18.07
N GLU A 41 23.45 11.14 -18.33
CA GLU A 41 23.95 11.47 -19.66
C GLU A 41 24.80 10.31 -20.17
N PHE A 42 24.53 9.87 -21.40
CA PHE A 42 25.25 8.76 -22.04
C PHE A 42 26.15 9.26 -23.15
N PHE A 43 27.26 8.60 -23.31
CA PHE A 43 28.11 8.70 -24.51
C PHE A 43 28.22 7.31 -25.15
N GLY A 44 27.41 7.06 -26.18
CA GLY A 44 27.23 5.72 -26.71
C GLY A 44 26.56 4.80 -25.67
N ASP A 45 27.23 3.71 -25.32
CA ASP A 45 26.74 2.73 -24.34
C ASP A 45 27.26 2.97 -22.90
N GLU A 46 28.07 4.01 -22.71
CA GLU A 46 28.67 4.33 -21.41
C GLU A 46 27.96 5.51 -20.76
N ILE A 47 27.92 5.50 -19.43
CA ILE A 47 27.42 6.64 -18.64
C ILE A 47 28.56 7.66 -18.54
N ASP A 48 28.34 8.84 -19.12
CA ASP A 48 29.30 9.95 -19.07
C ASP A 48 29.14 10.73 -17.75
N ARG A 49 27.89 11.00 -17.36
CA ARG A 49 27.61 11.85 -16.20
C ARG A 49 26.29 11.51 -15.52
N ILE A 50 26.27 11.59 -14.18
CA ILE A 50 25.06 11.49 -13.38
C ILE A 50 24.92 12.77 -12.55
N THR A 51 23.79 13.46 -12.66
CA THR A 51 23.52 14.69 -11.89
C THR A 51 22.15 14.66 -11.22
N LYS A 52 22.08 15.32 -10.06
CA LYS A 52 20.80 15.61 -9.40
C LYS A 52 20.37 17.00 -9.82
N VAL A 53 19.18 17.11 -10.41
CA VAL A 53 18.63 18.35 -10.97
C VAL A 53 17.30 18.70 -10.37
N ASP A 54 17.03 19.98 -10.22
CA ASP A 54 15.73 20.48 -9.82
C ASP A 54 14.72 20.31 -10.98
N VAL A 55 13.58 19.70 -10.71
CA VAL A 55 12.56 19.36 -11.74
C VAL A 55 11.95 20.59 -12.40
N LEU A 56 11.83 21.71 -11.66
CA LEU A 56 11.19 22.92 -12.15
C LEU A 56 12.15 23.84 -12.93
N THR A 57 13.35 24.01 -12.38
CA THR A 57 14.32 24.97 -12.95
C THR A 57 15.33 24.30 -13.86
N GLY A 58 15.51 22.97 -13.77
CA GLY A 58 16.56 22.24 -14.46
C GLY A 58 17.98 22.51 -13.94
N GLU A 59 18.09 23.22 -12.81
CA GLU A 59 19.37 23.56 -12.20
C GLU A 59 20.06 22.31 -11.63
N ILE A 60 21.35 22.15 -11.95
CA ILE A 60 22.17 21.05 -11.41
C ILE A 60 22.49 21.39 -9.95
N LYS A 61 22.03 20.56 -9.02
CA LYS A 61 22.29 20.71 -7.58
C LYS A 61 23.56 19.97 -7.16
N SER A 62 23.82 18.81 -7.73
CA SER A 62 25.03 18.03 -7.45
C SER A 62 25.35 17.07 -8.56
N GLU A 63 26.62 16.69 -8.66
CA GLU A 63 27.10 15.60 -9.50
C GLU A 63 27.28 14.34 -8.63
N LEU A 64 26.88 13.19 -9.16
CA LEU A 64 26.87 11.92 -8.43
C LEU A 64 27.80 10.92 -9.14
N SER A 65 28.56 10.17 -8.37
CA SER A 65 29.34 9.04 -8.89
C SER A 65 28.52 7.75 -8.95
N HIS A 66 27.45 7.68 -8.19
CA HIS A 66 26.55 6.54 -8.07
C HIS A 66 25.16 6.98 -7.68
N VAL A 67 24.13 6.29 -8.17
CA VAL A 67 22.75 6.47 -7.76
C VAL A 67 22.01 5.14 -7.73
N ALA A 68 21.18 4.94 -6.71
CA ALA A 68 20.23 3.83 -6.64
C ALA A 68 18.83 4.34 -6.97
N ILE A 69 18.20 3.76 -7.97
CA ILE A 69 16.82 4.07 -8.36
C ILE A 69 15.96 2.88 -8.01
N PHE A 70 15.05 3.09 -7.05
CA PHE A 70 14.16 2.04 -6.56
C PHE A 70 12.84 2.04 -7.35
N PRO A 71 12.17 0.88 -7.46
CA PRO A 71 10.84 0.80 -8.04
C PRO A 71 9.84 1.71 -7.33
N ALA A 72 8.91 2.30 -8.10
CA ALA A 72 7.83 3.15 -7.59
C ALA A 72 6.59 2.35 -7.14
N SER A 73 6.57 1.05 -7.38
CA SER A 73 5.45 0.15 -7.06
C SER A 73 5.94 -1.12 -6.36
N HIS A 74 5.02 -1.75 -5.62
CA HIS A 74 5.28 -3.03 -4.96
C HIS A 74 5.33 -4.20 -5.96
N TYR A 75 6.00 -5.28 -5.57
CA TYR A 75 6.08 -6.54 -6.33
C TYR A 75 6.76 -6.42 -7.69
N VAL A 76 7.63 -5.44 -7.88
CA VAL A 76 8.49 -5.38 -9.05
C VAL A 76 9.64 -6.36 -8.85
N VAL A 77 9.68 -7.39 -9.68
CA VAL A 77 10.68 -8.46 -9.62
C VAL A 77 11.44 -8.56 -10.94
N GLY A 78 12.63 -9.15 -10.90
CA GLY A 78 13.42 -9.42 -12.09
C GLY A 78 12.70 -10.41 -13.02
N LYS A 79 13.10 -10.43 -14.28
CA LYS A 79 12.47 -11.27 -15.31
C LYS A 79 12.52 -12.76 -14.99
N GLU A 80 13.64 -13.24 -14.46
CA GLU A 80 13.83 -14.64 -14.07
C GLU A 80 12.95 -15.02 -12.88
N ASP A 81 12.84 -14.12 -11.88
CA ASP A 81 12.00 -14.31 -10.72
C ASP A 81 10.51 -14.28 -11.09
N LEU A 82 10.13 -13.45 -12.07
CA LEU A 82 8.77 -13.40 -12.58
C LEU A 82 8.39 -14.73 -13.26
N GLU A 83 9.25 -15.27 -14.11
CA GLU A 83 8.97 -16.55 -14.78
C GLU A 83 8.89 -17.71 -13.77
N ARG A 84 9.75 -17.72 -12.75
CA ARG A 84 9.65 -18.67 -11.64
C ARG A 84 8.31 -18.56 -10.91
N ALA A 85 7.88 -17.33 -10.61
CA ALA A 85 6.60 -17.06 -9.94
C ALA A 85 5.42 -17.50 -10.80
N VAL A 86 5.43 -17.18 -12.10
CA VAL A 86 4.38 -17.55 -13.04
C VAL A 86 4.26 -19.07 -13.13
N LYS A 87 5.37 -19.81 -13.19
CA LYS A 87 5.34 -21.27 -13.19
C LYS A 87 4.67 -21.81 -11.91
N GLY A 88 4.98 -21.27 -10.75
CA GLY A 88 4.31 -21.67 -9.50
C GLY A 88 2.82 -21.35 -9.48
N ILE A 89 2.42 -20.23 -10.10
CA ILE A 89 1.01 -19.85 -10.25
C ILE A 89 0.28 -20.82 -11.20
N GLU A 90 0.91 -21.21 -12.31
CA GLU A 90 0.36 -22.18 -13.26
C GLU A 90 0.16 -23.56 -12.62
N GLU A 91 1.13 -24.03 -11.83
CA GLU A 91 1.05 -25.28 -11.10
C GLU A 91 -0.12 -25.26 -10.08
N GLU A 92 -0.21 -24.20 -9.28
CA GLU A 92 -1.32 -24.03 -8.32
C GLU A 92 -2.69 -23.93 -9.01
N LEU A 93 -2.75 -23.23 -10.15
CA LEU A 93 -3.96 -23.11 -10.94
C LEU A 93 -4.46 -24.48 -11.43
N GLU A 94 -3.57 -25.31 -11.95
CA GLU A 94 -3.93 -26.67 -12.39
C GLU A 94 -4.49 -27.52 -11.24
N GLU A 95 -3.86 -27.46 -10.08
CA GLU A 95 -4.33 -28.16 -8.88
C GLU A 95 -5.72 -27.67 -8.45
N GLN A 96 -5.92 -26.36 -8.44
CA GLN A 96 -7.20 -25.78 -8.05
C GLN A 96 -8.32 -26.08 -9.04
N ILE A 97 -8.04 -26.10 -10.34
CA ILE A 97 -9.00 -26.52 -11.37
C ILE A 97 -9.39 -27.98 -11.19
N LYS A 98 -8.41 -28.86 -10.93
CA LYS A 98 -8.67 -30.29 -10.65
C LYS A 98 -9.55 -30.47 -9.43
N TYR A 99 -9.26 -29.71 -8.36
CA TYR A 99 -10.07 -29.70 -7.14
C TYR A 99 -11.52 -29.27 -7.42
N PHE A 100 -11.74 -28.12 -8.06
CA PHE A 100 -13.11 -27.66 -8.36
C PHE A 100 -13.89 -28.63 -9.26
N LYS A 101 -13.23 -29.24 -10.25
CA LYS A 101 -13.87 -30.25 -11.10
C LYS A 101 -14.25 -31.49 -10.31
N SER A 102 -13.44 -31.96 -9.37
CA SER A 102 -13.77 -33.12 -8.52
C SER A 102 -14.95 -32.86 -7.60
N GLU A 103 -15.12 -31.60 -7.16
CA GLU A 103 -16.26 -31.15 -6.35
C GLU A 103 -17.53 -30.80 -7.18
N GLY A 104 -17.48 -30.94 -8.50
CA GLY A 104 -18.57 -30.56 -9.39
C GLY A 104 -18.77 -29.05 -9.56
N LYS A 105 -17.83 -28.23 -9.11
CA LYS A 105 -17.83 -26.76 -9.17
C LYS A 105 -17.27 -26.26 -10.51
N LEU A 106 -18.01 -26.53 -11.61
CA LEU A 106 -17.51 -26.23 -12.95
C LEU A 106 -17.40 -24.72 -13.24
N LEU A 107 -18.31 -23.92 -12.67
CA LEU A 107 -18.30 -22.46 -12.84
C LEU A 107 -17.10 -21.82 -12.13
N GLU A 108 -16.78 -22.28 -10.93
CA GLU A 108 -15.60 -21.85 -10.18
C GLU A 108 -14.32 -22.25 -10.90
N ALA A 109 -14.27 -23.46 -11.45
CA ALA A 109 -13.13 -23.93 -12.25
C ALA A 109 -12.89 -23.07 -13.50
N GLN A 110 -13.97 -22.72 -14.21
CA GLN A 110 -13.87 -21.82 -15.37
C GLN A 110 -13.41 -20.43 -14.97
N ARG A 111 -14.04 -19.85 -13.95
CA ARG A 111 -13.75 -18.49 -13.47
C ARG A 111 -12.29 -18.33 -13.03
N ILE A 112 -11.78 -19.25 -12.20
CA ILE A 112 -10.39 -19.18 -11.75
C ILE A 112 -9.42 -19.35 -12.91
N SER A 113 -9.73 -20.23 -13.88
CA SER A 113 -8.92 -20.45 -15.08
C SER A 113 -8.83 -19.18 -15.93
N GLU A 114 -9.95 -18.58 -16.28
CA GLU A 114 -10.00 -17.37 -17.13
C GLU A 114 -9.28 -16.21 -16.44
N ARG A 115 -9.57 -15.98 -15.16
CA ARG A 115 -8.96 -14.88 -14.41
C ARG A 115 -7.46 -15.03 -14.26
N THR A 116 -6.99 -16.19 -13.82
CA THR A 116 -5.58 -16.41 -13.56
C THR A 116 -4.74 -16.40 -14.83
N ASN A 117 -5.25 -17.01 -15.93
CA ASN A 117 -4.56 -16.97 -17.22
C ASN A 117 -4.43 -15.53 -17.75
N PHE A 118 -5.48 -14.71 -17.62
CA PHE A 118 -5.41 -13.30 -17.97
C PHE A 118 -4.38 -12.55 -17.13
N ASP A 119 -4.34 -12.77 -15.81
CA ASP A 119 -3.38 -12.15 -14.92
C ASP A 119 -1.93 -12.58 -15.25
N ILE A 120 -1.71 -13.85 -15.62
CA ILE A 120 -0.41 -14.38 -16.09
C ILE A 120 0.04 -13.69 -17.38
N GLU A 121 -0.87 -13.57 -18.36
CA GLU A 121 -0.57 -12.88 -19.61
C GLU A 121 -0.16 -11.43 -19.36
N MET A 122 -0.92 -10.70 -18.54
CA MET A 122 -0.57 -9.34 -18.15
C MET A 122 0.78 -9.24 -17.44
N MET A 123 1.10 -10.17 -16.54
CA MET A 123 2.40 -10.21 -15.87
C MET A 123 3.55 -10.46 -16.84
N ARG A 124 3.39 -11.35 -17.84
CA ARG A 124 4.41 -11.62 -18.87
C ARG A 124 4.62 -10.42 -19.80
N GLU A 125 3.53 -9.75 -20.19
CA GLU A 125 3.59 -8.64 -21.15
C GLU A 125 4.08 -7.33 -20.51
N THR A 126 3.56 -7.00 -19.32
CA THR A 126 3.78 -5.69 -18.70
C THR A 126 4.59 -5.73 -17.40
N GLY A 127 4.84 -6.93 -16.85
CA GLY A 127 5.42 -7.10 -15.52
C GLY A 127 4.44 -6.85 -14.37
N PHE A 128 3.15 -6.63 -14.68
CA PHE A 128 2.15 -6.24 -13.68
C PHE A 128 0.76 -6.78 -14.05
N CYS A 129 -0.08 -7.05 -13.04
CA CYS A 129 -1.51 -7.28 -13.20
C CYS A 129 -2.31 -6.61 -12.09
N SER A 130 -3.60 -6.38 -12.31
CA SER A 130 -4.48 -5.83 -11.28
C SER A 130 -4.70 -6.87 -10.18
N GLY A 131 -4.32 -6.52 -8.93
CA GLY A 131 -4.38 -7.44 -7.80
C GLY A 131 -3.16 -8.36 -7.71
N ILE A 132 -2.00 -7.91 -8.21
CA ILE A 132 -0.73 -8.63 -8.18
C ILE A 132 -0.34 -9.11 -6.77
N GLU A 133 -0.78 -8.40 -5.73
CA GLU A 133 -0.59 -8.76 -4.33
C GLU A 133 -1.18 -10.14 -3.97
N ASN A 134 -2.18 -10.61 -4.71
CA ASN A 134 -2.76 -11.95 -4.48
C ASN A 134 -1.81 -13.08 -4.89
N TYR A 135 -0.76 -12.76 -5.64
CA TYR A 135 0.31 -13.68 -6.05
C TYR A 135 1.60 -13.45 -5.27
N SER A 136 1.56 -12.66 -4.18
CA SER A 136 2.74 -12.26 -3.38
C SER A 136 3.59 -13.44 -2.95
N ARG A 137 3.00 -14.56 -2.54
CA ARG A 137 3.74 -15.78 -2.16
C ARG A 137 4.65 -16.27 -3.28
N HIS A 138 4.15 -16.36 -4.49
CA HIS A 138 4.92 -16.80 -5.66
C HIS A 138 5.98 -15.77 -6.07
N LEU A 139 5.64 -14.49 -6.07
CA LEU A 139 6.55 -13.40 -6.44
C LEU A 139 7.72 -13.26 -5.47
N THR A 140 7.48 -13.44 -4.17
CA THR A 140 8.52 -13.37 -3.14
C THR A 140 9.25 -14.69 -2.91
N GLY A 141 8.71 -15.81 -3.38
CA GLY A 141 9.24 -17.16 -3.12
C GLY A 141 9.04 -17.60 -1.66
N SER A 142 8.06 -17.01 -0.96
CA SER A 142 7.77 -17.35 0.43
C SER A 142 7.08 -18.71 0.57
N ALA A 143 7.30 -19.39 1.70
CA ALA A 143 6.59 -20.63 2.00
C ALA A 143 5.10 -20.39 2.27
N ALA A 144 4.27 -21.42 2.04
CA ALA A 144 2.85 -21.35 2.33
C ALA A 144 2.60 -21.05 3.82
N GLY A 145 1.65 -20.18 4.10
CA GLY A 145 1.29 -19.74 5.45
C GLY A 145 2.14 -18.59 6.01
N GLN A 146 3.25 -18.25 5.38
CA GLN A 146 4.06 -17.11 5.81
C GLN A 146 3.37 -15.78 5.43
N PRO A 147 3.33 -14.79 6.35
CA PRO A 147 2.82 -13.47 6.02
C PRO A 147 3.75 -12.73 5.06
N PRO A 148 3.25 -11.76 4.29
CA PRO A 148 4.10 -10.88 3.52
C PRO A 148 4.92 -10.00 4.46
N ARG A 149 6.01 -9.43 3.95
CA ARG A 149 6.77 -8.43 4.68
C ARG A 149 5.92 -7.20 4.95
N THR A 150 6.03 -6.69 6.16
CA THR A 150 5.34 -5.49 6.63
C THR A 150 6.32 -4.33 6.78
N LEU A 151 5.81 -3.13 7.06
CA LEU A 151 6.66 -1.98 7.34
C LEU A 151 7.61 -2.22 8.52
N LEU A 152 7.18 -3.02 9.50
CA LEU A 152 7.99 -3.36 10.68
C LEU A 152 9.27 -4.13 10.32
N ASP A 153 9.27 -4.87 9.21
CA ASP A 153 10.45 -5.63 8.75
C ASP A 153 11.58 -4.75 8.18
N TYR A 154 11.33 -3.44 8.02
CA TYR A 154 12.32 -2.48 7.54
C TYR A 154 12.99 -1.67 8.66
N PHE A 155 12.50 -1.80 9.89
CA PHE A 155 13.12 -1.17 11.06
C PHE A 155 14.27 -2.05 11.59
N PRO A 156 15.28 -1.46 12.25
CA PRO A 156 16.27 -2.23 13.00
C PRO A 156 15.60 -2.99 14.15
N ASP A 157 16.25 -4.04 14.65
CA ASP A 157 15.66 -4.91 15.67
C ASP A 157 15.39 -4.16 17.01
N ASP A 158 16.13 -3.11 17.31
CA ASP A 158 16.05 -2.31 18.55
C ASP A 158 15.24 -1.01 18.39
N PHE A 159 14.05 -1.06 17.81
CA PHE A 159 13.20 0.10 17.68
C PHE A 159 12.18 0.24 18.81
N ILE A 160 11.74 1.46 19.09
CA ILE A 160 10.62 1.75 19.99
C ILE A 160 9.36 1.95 19.16
N MET A 161 8.34 1.16 19.46
CA MET A 161 7.01 1.32 18.87
C MET A 161 6.15 2.20 19.77
N MET A 162 5.66 3.30 19.23
CA MET A 162 4.68 4.15 19.89
C MET A 162 3.30 3.89 19.29
N ILE A 163 2.37 3.41 20.12
CA ILE A 163 0.99 3.10 19.68
C ILE A 163 0.06 4.19 20.25
N ASP A 164 -0.36 5.08 19.36
CA ASP A 164 -1.33 6.11 19.70
C ASP A 164 -2.75 5.54 19.73
N GLU A 165 -3.57 6.09 20.65
CA GLU A 165 -4.92 5.57 20.93
C GLU A 165 -4.94 4.04 21.08
N SER A 166 -3.99 3.52 21.84
CA SER A 166 -3.70 2.09 21.95
C SER A 166 -4.93 1.25 22.31
N HIS A 167 -5.82 1.79 23.16
CA HIS A 167 -7.10 1.17 23.55
C HIS A 167 -8.02 0.85 22.35
N LYS A 168 -7.80 1.50 21.20
CA LYS A 168 -8.50 1.22 19.92
C LYS A 168 -7.60 0.51 18.93
N THR A 169 -6.36 0.94 18.82
CA THR A 169 -5.41 0.43 17.83
C THR A 169 -5.07 -1.04 18.08
N VAL A 170 -4.81 -1.42 19.31
CA VAL A 170 -4.46 -2.82 19.66
C VAL A 170 -5.58 -3.80 19.34
N PRO A 171 -6.85 -3.59 19.78
CA PRO A 171 -7.95 -4.46 19.37
C PRO A 171 -8.20 -4.48 17.85
N GLN A 172 -7.99 -3.35 17.16
CA GLN A 172 -8.14 -3.28 15.71
C GLN A 172 -7.09 -4.16 15.01
N VAL A 173 -5.83 -4.10 15.42
CA VAL A 173 -4.78 -4.99 14.90
C VAL A 173 -5.14 -6.45 15.14
N GLY A 174 -5.63 -6.80 16.32
CA GLY A 174 -6.09 -8.16 16.64
C GLY A 174 -7.24 -8.66 15.74
N GLY A 175 -8.14 -7.77 15.32
CA GLY A 175 -9.26 -8.10 14.46
C GLY A 175 -8.92 -8.22 12.96
N MET A 176 -7.84 -7.60 12.51
CA MET A 176 -7.50 -7.50 11.07
C MET A 176 -7.32 -8.86 10.40
N TYR A 177 -6.57 -9.76 11.02
CA TYR A 177 -6.28 -11.09 10.47
C TYR A 177 -7.54 -11.90 10.18
N HIS A 178 -8.42 -12.02 11.16
CA HIS A 178 -9.65 -12.82 11.03
C HIS A 178 -10.61 -12.25 9.99
N GLY A 179 -10.74 -10.94 9.95
CA GLY A 179 -11.58 -10.27 8.96
C GLY A 179 -11.09 -10.48 7.51
N ASP A 180 -9.78 -10.34 7.29
CA ASP A 180 -9.18 -10.56 5.98
C ASP A 180 -9.28 -12.02 5.54
N GLN A 181 -8.97 -12.97 6.42
CA GLN A 181 -9.06 -14.40 6.16
C GLN A 181 -10.48 -14.84 5.79
N SER A 182 -11.49 -14.37 6.53
CA SER A 182 -12.89 -14.71 6.24
C SER A 182 -13.30 -14.24 4.84
N ARG A 183 -12.97 -13.01 4.49
CA ARG A 183 -13.26 -12.45 3.16
C ARG A 183 -12.53 -13.22 2.06
N LYS A 184 -11.24 -13.48 2.22
CA LYS A 184 -10.43 -14.15 1.20
C LYS A 184 -10.81 -15.62 1.00
N ARG A 185 -11.16 -16.34 2.07
CA ARG A 185 -11.68 -17.72 1.96
C ARG A 185 -12.91 -17.76 1.05
N THR A 186 -13.85 -16.85 1.24
CA THR A 186 -15.00 -16.74 0.36
C THR A 186 -14.58 -16.54 -1.11
N LEU A 187 -13.60 -15.68 -1.38
CA LEU A 187 -13.12 -15.45 -2.75
C LEU A 187 -12.43 -16.69 -3.34
N VAL A 188 -11.70 -17.46 -2.55
CA VAL A 188 -11.07 -18.71 -2.97
C VAL A 188 -12.13 -19.79 -3.22
N ASP A 189 -13.08 -19.98 -2.31
CA ASP A 189 -14.12 -21.01 -2.40
C ASP A 189 -15.03 -20.84 -3.61
N TYR A 190 -15.21 -19.62 -4.07
CA TYR A 190 -16.00 -19.28 -5.26
C TYR A 190 -15.16 -19.06 -6.54
N GLY A 191 -13.87 -19.41 -6.53
CA GLY A 191 -13.00 -19.36 -7.71
C GLY A 191 -12.63 -17.96 -8.20
N PHE A 192 -12.62 -16.96 -7.32
CA PHE A 192 -12.16 -15.60 -7.65
C PHE A 192 -10.67 -15.39 -7.38
N ARG A 193 -10.05 -16.23 -6.53
CA ARG A 193 -8.63 -16.16 -6.17
C ARG A 193 -8.07 -17.57 -5.99
N LEU A 194 -6.76 -17.71 -6.22
CA LEU A 194 -6.03 -18.92 -5.86
C LEU A 194 -5.87 -19.02 -4.34
N PRO A 195 -5.68 -20.23 -3.79
CA PRO A 195 -5.42 -20.43 -2.36
C PRO A 195 -4.25 -19.61 -1.81
N SER A 196 -3.19 -19.40 -2.59
CA SER A 196 -2.03 -18.58 -2.22
C SER A 196 -2.37 -17.13 -1.87
N ALA A 197 -3.51 -16.61 -2.35
CA ALA A 197 -3.98 -15.28 -1.98
C ALA A 197 -4.27 -15.13 -0.47
N LEU A 198 -4.50 -16.25 0.24
CA LEU A 198 -4.67 -16.27 1.69
C LEU A 198 -3.40 -15.86 2.44
N ASP A 199 -2.22 -16.03 1.82
CA ASP A 199 -0.94 -15.72 2.43
C ASP A 199 -0.60 -14.22 2.34
N ASN A 200 -1.23 -13.46 1.43
CA ASN A 200 -1.18 -12.00 1.44
C ASN A 200 -2.15 -11.45 2.49
N ARG A 201 -1.75 -11.41 3.72
CA ARG A 201 -2.61 -11.15 4.88
C ARG A 201 -1.94 -10.22 5.88
N PRO A 202 -2.71 -9.53 6.73
CA PRO A 202 -2.15 -8.90 7.91
C PRO A 202 -1.45 -9.94 8.79
N LEU A 203 -0.55 -9.47 9.63
CA LEU A 203 0.01 -10.30 10.71
C LEU A 203 -1.12 -10.82 11.60
N SER A 204 -0.99 -12.03 12.12
CA SER A 204 -1.77 -12.43 13.30
C SER A 204 -1.34 -11.58 14.49
N PHE A 205 -2.16 -11.57 15.55
CA PHE A 205 -1.80 -10.79 16.75
C PHE A 205 -0.51 -11.29 17.39
N ASP A 206 -0.33 -12.59 17.48
CA ASP A 206 0.89 -13.21 17.99
C ASP A 206 2.13 -12.88 17.16
N GLU A 207 2.00 -12.83 15.83
CA GLU A 207 3.07 -12.41 14.92
C GLU A 207 3.40 -10.92 15.07
N PHE A 208 2.40 -10.10 15.35
CA PHE A 208 2.59 -8.68 15.64
C PHE A 208 3.32 -8.48 16.96
N GLU A 209 2.91 -9.18 18.04
CA GLU A 209 3.58 -9.12 19.33
C GLU A 209 5.05 -9.56 19.26
N GLN A 210 5.36 -10.59 18.47
CA GLN A 210 6.74 -11.06 18.28
C GLN A 210 7.65 -10.04 17.60
N LYS A 211 7.10 -9.05 16.91
CA LYS A 211 7.85 -7.98 16.25
C LYS A 211 8.08 -6.77 17.14
N ILE A 212 7.48 -6.74 18.32
CA ILE A 212 7.60 -5.64 19.28
C ILE A 212 8.68 -5.99 20.28
N ASP A 213 9.73 -5.17 20.38
CA ASP A 213 10.74 -5.25 21.44
C ASP A 213 10.38 -4.27 22.56
N GLN A 214 10.28 -3.00 22.24
CA GLN A 214 9.91 -1.94 23.18
C GLN A 214 8.67 -1.22 22.70
N VAL A 215 7.70 -1.01 23.61
CA VAL A 215 6.44 -0.34 23.25
C VAL A 215 6.09 0.77 24.24
N LEU A 216 5.60 1.88 23.70
CA LEU A 216 4.96 2.95 24.45
C LEU A 216 3.49 3.03 24.03
N PHE A 217 2.59 2.69 24.93
CA PHE A 217 1.16 2.89 24.74
C PHE A 217 0.76 4.31 25.09
N VAL A 218 0.08 4.99 24.18
CA VAL A 218 -0.45 6.34 24.42
C VAL A 218 -1.97 6.26 24.34
N SER A 219 -2.65 6.59 25.42
CA SER A 219 -4.11 6.54 25.49
C SER A 219 -4.65 7.40 26.62
N ALA A 220 -5.78 8.09 26.37
CA ALA A 220 -6.53 8.76 27.43
C ALA A 220 -7.34 7.77 28.29
N THR A 221 -7.66 6.60 27.74
CA THR A 221 -8.48 5.56 28.39
C THR A 221 -7.85 4.19 28.14
N PRO A 222 -6.70 3.86 28.77
CA PRO A 222 -6.04 2.57 28.60
C PRO A 222 -6.98 1.39 28.82
N GLY A 223 -6.87 0.37 28.00
CA GLY A 223 -7.67 -0.85 28.07
C GLY A 223 -7.03 -1.96 28.90
N PRO A 224 -7.65 -3.15 28.93
CA PRO A 224 -7.10 -4.30 29.67
C PRO A 224 -5.73 -4.75 29.15
N TYR A 225 -5.51 -4.69 27.84
CA TYR A 225 -4.24 -5.12 27.23
C TYR A 225 -3.06 -4.28 27.74
N GLU A 226 -3.22 -2.95 27.77
CA GLU A 226 -2.19 -2.05 28.28
C GLU A 226 -1.92 -2.32 29.78
N ALA A 227 -2.99 -2.51 30.54
CA ALA A 227 -2.88 -2.78 32.00
C ALA A 227 -2.15 -4.10 32.32
N GLU A 228 -2.25 -5.10 31.43
CA GLU A 228 -1.57 -6.40 31.57
C GLU A 228 -0.10 -6.33 31.13
N HIS A 229 0.26 -5.41 30.21
CA HIS A 229 1.59 -5.37 29.58
C HIS A 229 2.43 -4.17 30.02
N GLU A 230 1.86 -3.19 30.76
CA GLU A 230 2.61 -2.05 31.24
C GLU A 230 3.61 -2.41 32.35
N LEU A 231 4.83 -1.94 32.22
CA LEU A 231 5.84 -1.99 33.28
C LEU A 231 5.82 -0.72 34.13
N LEU A 232 5.48 0.40 33.52
CA LEU A 232 5.42 1.71 34.16
C LEU A 232 4.29 2.52 33.51
N ARG A 233 3.56 3.26 34.37
CA ARG A 233 2.53 4.19 33.91
C ARG A 233 2.91 5.61 34.29
N ALA A 234 2.82 6.53 33.32
CA ALA A 234 2.92 7.97 33.54
C ALA A 234 1.62 8.63 33.11
N GLU A 235 1.12 9.55 33.91
CA GLU A 235 -0.07 10.32 33.58
C GLU A 235 0.30 11.77 33.28
N GLN A 236 -0.18 12.27 32.16
CA GLN A 236 -0.03 13.68 31.78
C GLN A 236 -1.40 14.31 31.65
N VAL A 237 -1.78 15.12 32.65
CA VAL A 237 -3.06 15.83 32.68
C VAL A 237 -2.80 17.29 32.32
N ILE A 238 -2.92 17.61 31.03
CA ILE A 238 -2.77 18.99 30.55
C ILE A 238 -4.04 19.39 29.81
N ARG A 239 -4.66 20.47 30.28
CA ARG A 239 -5.73 21.13 29.55
C ARG A 239 -5.19 22.45 29.00
N PRO A 240 -5.10 22.65 27.68
CA PRO A 240 -4.65 23.91 27.12
C PRO A 240 -5.53 25.07 27.58
N THR A 241 -4.94 26.11 28.14
CA THR A 241 -5.66 27.33 28.55
C THR A 241 -6.15 28.07 27.30
N GLY A 242 -7.41 28.49 27.30
CA GLY A 242 -8.03 29.24 26.19
C GLY A 242 -8.73 28.39 25.14
N LEU A 243 -8.65 27.07 25.22
CA LEU A 243 -9.50 26.19 24.41
C LEU A 243 -10.72 25.78 25.25
N LEU A 244 -11.90 26.19 24.80
CA LEU A 244 -13.17 25.75 25.38
C LEU A 244 -13.57 24.41 24.72
N ASP A 245 -14.30 23.59 25.47
CA ASP A 245 -14.98 22.42 24.87
C ASP A 245 -15.97 22.90 23.81
N PRO A 246 -16.16 22.13 22.72
CA PRO A 246 -17.17 22.45 21.74
C PRO A 246 -18.55 22.47 22.40
N GLU A 247 -19.41 23.37 21.93
CA GLU A 247 -20.82 23.38 22.34
C GLU A 247 -21.50 22.10 21.86
N VAL A 248 -22.14 21.38 22.76
CA VAL A 248 -22.79 20.11 22.44
C VAL A 248 -24.30 20.31 22.52
N GLU A 249 -24.99 20.15 21.41
CA GLU A 249 -26.41 20.13 21.30
C GLU A 249 -26.93 18.69 21.25
N VAL A 250 -27.81 18.32 22.16
CA VAL A 250 -28.48 17.01 22.20
C VAL A 250 -29.84 17.10 21.51
N ARG A 251 -30.00 16.35 20.43
CA ARG A 251 -31.22 16.34 19.63
C ARG A 251 -31.92 14.99 19.73
N PRO A 252 -33.25 14.93 19.47
CA PRO A 252 -33.99 13.68 19.45
C PRO A 252 -33.48 12.68 18.44
N VAL A 253 -33.60 11.38 18.75
CA VAL A 253 -33.20 10.31 17.81
C VAL A 253 -34.18 10.21 16.62
N GLU A 254 -35.47 10.57 16.85
CA GLU A 254 -36.46 10.56 15.79
C GLU A 254 -36.17 11.65 14.75
N GLY A 255 -36.09 11.26 13.48
CA GLY A 255 -35.75 12.16 12.38
C GLY A 255 -34.26 12.54 12.30
N GLN A 256 -33.39 11.90 13.05
CA GLN A 256 -31.96 12.24 13.16
C GLN A 256 -31.20 12.31 11.81
N ILE A 257 -31.61 11.50 10.83
CA ILE A 257 -30.95 11.49 9.51
C ILE A 257 -31.29 12.74 8.70
N ASP A 258 -32.56 13.12 8.70
CA ASP A 258 -33.04 14.32 7.99
C ASP A 258 -32.46 15.60 8.62
N ASP A 259 -32.41 15.62 9.95
CA ASP A 259 -31.79 16.69 10.72
C ASP A 259 -30.31 16.82 10.44
N LEU A 260 -29.54 15.71 10.47
CA LEU A 260 -28.14 15.68 10.13
C LEU A 260 -27.88 16.15 8.68
N ILE A 261 -28.69 15.69 7.73
CA ILE A 261 -28.55 16.11 6.32
C ILE A 261 -28.80 17.61 6.19
N SER A 262 -29.79 18.13 6.89
CA SER A 262 -30.10 19.58 6.87
C SER A 262 -28.93 20.40 7.41
N ASP A 263 -28.32 19.98 8.51
CA ASP A 263 -27.14 20.65 9.07
C ASP A 263 -25.94 20.54 8.14
N CYS A 264 -25.64 19.35 7.58
CA CYS A 264 -24.55 19.17 6.62
C CYS A 264 -24.71 20.07 5.40
N LEU A 265 -25.92 20.21 4.87
CA LEU A 265 -26.19 21.10 3.73
C LEU A 265 -25.96 22.59 4.08
N LEU A 266 -26.26 22.99 5.31
CA LEU A 266 -26.04 24.34 5.80
C LEU A 266 -24.55 24.69 5.88
N TYR A 267 -23.71 23.75 6.35
CA TYR A 267 -22.27 23.94 6.48
C TYR A 267 -21.48 23.69 5.19
N THR A 268 -21.97 22.85 4.29
CA THR A 268 -21.27 22.50 3.03
C THR A 268 -21.78 23.29 1.83
N SER A 269 -22.88 24.03 1.96
CA SER A 269 -23.34 24.95 0.89
C SER A 269 -22.33 26.09 0.70
N PRO A 270 -21.89 26.37 -0.53
CA PRO A 270 -20.91 27.43 -0.79
C PRO A 270 -21.44 28.78 -0.29
N SER A 271 -20.71 29.37 0.64
CA SER A 271 -20.98 30.71 1.12
C SER A 271 -20.57 31.76 0.08
N PRO A 272 -21.30 32.88 -0.07
CA PRO A 272 -20.83 33.99 -0.89
C PRO A 272 -19.45 34.55 -0.49
N ARG A 273 -18.97 34.20 0.73
CA ARG A 273 -17.67 34.57 1.27
C ARG A 273 -16.57 33.55 0.99
N ASP A 274 -16.92 32.36 0.48
CA ASP A 274 -15.93 31.36 0.13
C ASP A 274 -15.13 31.85 -1.07
N PRO A 275 -13.78 31.77 -1.03
CA PRO A 275 -12.98 32.16 -2.18
C PRO A 275 -13.38 31.27 -3.35
N LYS A 276 -13.71 31.89 -4.48
CA LYS A 276 -13.98 31.17 -5.74
C LYS A 276 -12.70 30.45 -6.13
N THR A 277 -12.59 29.19 -5.78
CA THR A 277 -11.56 28.31 -6.35
C THR A 277 -11.86 28.19 -7.84
N SER A 278 -11.01 28.80 -8.67
CA SER A 278 -11.10 28.68 -10.13
C SER A 278 -11.00 27.20 -10.49
N ARG A 279 -11.94 26.77 -11.31
CA ARG A 279 -11.95 25.43 -11.92
C ARG A 279 -10.82 25.30 -12.93
#